data_5c85598a15e3d6657d22c7b30a156d19
#
_entry.id   5c85598a15e3d6657d22c7b30a156d19
#
_cell.length_a   1.000
_cell.length_b   1.000
_cell.length_c   1.000
_cell.angle_alpha   90.00
_cell.angle_beta   90.00
_cell.angle_gamma   90.00
#
_symmetry.space_group_name_H-M   'P 1'
#
loop_
_entity.id
_entity.type
_entity.pdbx_description
1 polymer ?
#
loop_
_entity_poly.entity_id
_entity_poly.type
_entity_poly.pdbx_seq_one_letter_code
_entity_poly.pdbx_strand_id
1 'polypeptide(L)' 'MKKYICDVCGWEYDPAVGVEEAGIAPGTAWEDVPADFVCPLCGVGKDEFSEVE' A
#
# COMPACT_ATOMS: atom_id res chain seq x y z
N MET A 1 9.23 -9.61 -0.58
CA MET A 1 8.76 -8.29 -1.00
C MET A 1 8.77 -7.33 0.18
N LYS A 2 9.01 -6.07 -0.08
CA LYS A 2 9.09 -5.07 0.97
C LYS A 2 7.71 -4.53 1.31
N LYS A 3 7.50 -4.23 2.58
CA LYS A 3 6.26 -3.65 3.04
C LYS A 3 6.35 -2.12 3.00
N TYR A 4 5.20 -1.50 2.94
CA TYR A 4 5.12 -0.04 2.93
C TYR A 4 4.13 0.40 3.98
N ILE A 5 4.42 1.52 4.65
CA ILE A 5 3.57 2.02 5.71
C ILE A 5 3.12 3.45 5.37
N CYS A 6 1.86 3.72 5.65
CA CYS A 6 1.33 5.08 5.49
C CYS A 6 1.91 5.98 6.58
N ASP A 7 2.55 7.07 6.17
CA ASP A 7 3.19 7.98 7.11
C ASP A 7 2.17 8.81 7.90
N VAL A 8 0.92 8.83 7.48
CA VAL A 8 -0.11 9.65 8.11
C VAL A 8 -0.87 8.88 9.18
N CYS A 9 -1.38 7.70 8.84
CA CYS A 9 -2.19 6.93 9.79
C CYS A 9 -1.54 5.64 10.29
N GLY A 10 -0.42 5.23 9.67
CA GLY A 10 0.28 4.02 10.07
C GLY A 10 -0.26 2.73 9.46
N TRP A 11 -1.16 2.81 8.49
CA TRP A 11 -1.65 1.61 7.81
C TRP A 11 -0.51 0.97 7.02
N GLU A 12 -0.41 -0.34 7.10
CA GLU A 12 0.67 -1.08 6.46
C GLU A 12 0.19 -1.83 5.23
N TYR A 13 0.92 -1.67 4.12
CA TYR A 13 0.67 -2.45 2.92
C TYR A 13 1.62 -3.66 2.91
N ASP A 14 1.05 -4.85 2.92
CA ASP A 14 1.81 -6.09 2.84
C ASP A 14 1.60 -6.70 1.46
N PRO A 15 2.62 -6.71 0.59
CA PRO A 15 2.48 -7.25 -0.76
C PRO A 15 2.04 -8.71 -0.80
N ALA A 16 2.39 -9.47 0.22
CA ALA A 16 2.01 -10.89 0.27
C ALA A 16 0.51 -11.07 0.52
N VAL A 17 -0.13 -10.09 1.10
CA VAL A 17 -1.57 -10.12 1.41
C VAL A 17 -2.39 -9.38 0.37
N GLY A 18 -1.83 -8.31 -0.18
CA GLY A 18 -2.55 -7.44 -1.09
C GLY A 18 -3.57 -6.58 -0.37
N VAL A 19 -4.44 -5.95 -1.14
CA VAL A 19 -5.53 -5.12 -0.58
C VAL A 19 -6.79 -5.44 -1.36
N GLU A 20 -7.56 -6.36 -0.85
CA GLU A 20 -8.77 -6.83 -1.52
C GLU A 20 -9.76 -5.71 -1.79
N GLU A 21 -9.92 -4.81 -0.83
CA GLU A 21 -10.83 -3.67 -0.98
C GLU A 21 -10.46 -2.75 -2.12
N ALA A 22 -9.17 -2.66 -2.43
CA ALA A 22 -8.69 -1.82 -3.52
C ALA A 22 -8.49 -2.60 -4.81
N GLY A 23 -8.83 -3.88 -4.81
CA GLY A 23 -8.67 -4.73 -5.97
C GLY A 23 -7.23 -5.13 -6.25
N ILE A 24 -6.38 -5.09 -5.23
CA ILE A 24 -4.97 -5.45 -5.37
C ILE A 24 -4.77 -6.88 -4.89
N ALA A 25 -4.40 -7.74 -5.81
CA ALA A 25 -4.23 -9.16 -5.52
C ALA A 25 -3.00 -9.42 -4.64
N PRO A 26 -3.02 -10.49 -3.83
CA PRO A 26 -1.83 -10.92 -3.10
C PRO A 26 -0.69 -11.18 -4.06
N GLY A 27 0.51 -10.79 -3.67
CA GLY A 27 1.68 -10.96 -4.51
C GLY A 27 1.98 -9.78 -5.41
N THR A 28 1.24 -8.69 -5.30
CA THR A 28 1.47 -7.48 -6.09
C THR A 28 2.55 -6.64 -5.43
N ALA A 29 3.64 -6.40 -6.13
CA ALA A 29 4.71 -5.55 -5.62
C ALA A 29 4.22 -4.10 -5.56
N TRP A 30 4.82 -3.31 -4.67
CA TRP A 30 4.42 -1.92 -4.50
C TRP A 30 4.48 -1.13 -5.81
N GLU A 31 5.51 -1.37 -6.61
CA GLU A 31 5.68 -0.69 -7.89
C GLU A 31 4.60 -1.04 -8.90
N ASP A 32 3.92 -2.17 -8.70
CA ASP A 32 2.82 -2.60 -9.56
C ASP A 32 1.47 -2.10 -9.07
N VAL A 33 1.44 -1.51 -7.89
CA VAL A 33 0.23 -0.90 -7.34
C VAL A 33 -0.06 0.36 -8.16
N PRO A 34 -1.33 0.58 -8.59
CA PRO A 34 -1.66 1.75 -9.40
C PRO A 34 -1.21 3.05 -8.78
N ALA A 35 -0.82 4.00 -9.62
CA ALA A 35 -0.35 5.30 -9.13
C ALA A 35 -1.45 6.09 -8.42
N ASP A 36 -2.70 5.79 -8.70
CA ASP A 36 -3.84 6.44 -8.07
C ASP A 36 -4.33 5.72 -6.81
N PHE A 37 -3.58 4.71 -6.35
CA PHE A 37 -3.89 4.03 -5.11
C PHE A 37 -3.85 5.00 -3.93
N VAL A 38 -4.80 4.87 -3.02
CA VAL A 38 -4.85 5.68 -1.82
C VAL A 38 -4.98 4.79 -0.60
N CYS A 39 -4.50 5.29 0.53
CA CYS A 39 -4.61 4.56 1.79
C CYS A 39 -6.10 4.32 2.11
N PRO A 40 -6.50 3.07 2.39
CA PRO A 40 -7.91 2.78 2.70
C PRO A 40 -8.38 3.35 4.02
N LEU A 41 -7.47 3.80 4.88
CA LEU A 41 -7.84 4.36 6.19
C LEU A 41 -7.91 5.87 6.18
N CYS A 42 -6.91 6.54 5.59
CA CYS A 42 -6.86 8.00 5.63
C CYS A 42 -6.95 8.67 4.26
N GLY A 43 -6.81 7.92 3.18
CA GLY A 43 -7.02 8.43 1.84
C GLY A 43 -5.87 9.18 1.19
N VAL A 44 -4.68 9.14 1.78
CA VAL A 44 -3.52 9.78 1.16
C VAL A 44 -2.95 8.92 0.04
N GLY A 45 -2.26 9.53 -0.90
CA GLY A 45 -1.70 8.83 -2.04
C GLY A 45 -0.44 8.05 -1.73
N LYS A 46 0.10 7.37 -2.75
CA LYS A 46 1.30 6.53 -2.59
C LYS A 46 2.52 7.32 -2.13
N ASP A 47 2.58 8.59 -2.45
CA ASP A 47 3.71 9.44 -2.08
C ASP A 47 3.80 9.69 -0.56
N GLU A 48 2.74 9.34 0.18
CA GLU A 48 2.74 9.44 1.64
C GLU A 48 3.09 8.11 2.31
N PHE A 49 3.63 7.18 1.55
CA PHE A 49 4.04 5.88 2.09
C PHE A 49 5.55 5.79 2.13
N SER A 50 6.06 5.10 3.15
CA SER A 50 7.48 4.83 3.30
C SER A 50 7.74 3.34 3.29
N GLU A 51 8.87 2.94 2.74
CA GLU A 51 9.27 1.55 2.68
C GLU A 51 9.65 1.05 4.06
N VAL A 52 9.10 -0.11 4.41
CA VAL A 52 9.41 -0.80 5.66
C VAL A 52 9.80 -2.22 5.32
N GLU A 53 10.90 -2.65 5.85
CA GLU A 53 11.44 -3.95 5.54
C GLU A 53 11.04 -4.99 6.56
#